data_f23060de17a6e1c568b088206a3608b8
#
_entry.id   f23060de17a6e1c568b088206a3608b8
#
_cell.length_a   1.000
_cell.length_b   1.000
_cell.length_c   1.000
_cell.angle_alpha   90.00
_cell.angle_beta   90.00
_cell.angle_gamma   90.00
#
_symmetry.space_group_name_H-M   'P 1'
#
loop_
_entity.id
_entity.type
_entity.pdbx_description
1 polymer ?
#
loop_
_entity_poly.entity_id
_entity_poly.type
_entity_poly.pdbx_seq_one_letter_code
_entity_poly.pdbx_strand_id
1 'polypeptide(L)'
;MQYKKASTKQKIYFQLRSFVASIVSVIRNKRWRMKGYDIHPSTVLERNIEMDRLYPAGIHIGRNCLISSGVTVLSHDHCKRSGKGITGPLLMDTYIGNRCFIATRSLILGGVRIGDECIVGAGSVVTKDVPDNAIVAGNPAKIIRTGIKMSDMATLLNWSPDKGYFDLD
;
A
#
# COMPACT_ATOMS: atom_id res chain seq x y z
N MET A 1 -17.39 11.64 17.35
CA MET A 1 -16.93 10.26 17.60
C MET A 1 -16.06 10.21 18.84
N GLN A 2 -16.42 9.48 19.93
CA GLN A 2 -15.62 9.46 21.16
C GLN A 2 -14.45 8.47 21.00
N TYR A 3 -13.22 8.94 21.04
CA TYR A 3 -12.03 8.11 21.04
C TYR A 3 -11.68 7.68 22.48
N LYS A 4 -11.68 6.38 22.76
CA LYS A 4 -11.17 5.84 24.02
C LYS A 4 -9.64 5.80 23.99
N LYS A 5 -8.98 6.48 24.94
CA LYS A 5 -7.53 6.33 25.15
C LYS A 5 -7.21 4.90 25.58
N ALA A 6 -6.24 4.28 24.92
CA ALA A 6 -5.79 2.93 25.29
C ALA A 6 -5.20 2.91 26.71
N SER A 7 -5.56 1.92 27.51
CA SER A 7 -4.98 1.70 28.84
C SER A 7 -3.48 1.35 28.76
N THR A 8 -2.74 1.50 29.86
CA THR A 8 -1.31 1.17 29.91
C THR A 8 -1.05 -0.30 29.50
N LYS A 9 -1.89 -1.24 29.95
CA LYS A 9 -1.80 -2.66 29.54
C LYS A 9 -2.02 -2.84 28.04
N GLN A 10 -2.97 -2.13 27.46
CA GLN A 10 -3.21 -2.16 26.01
C GLN A 10 -2.03 -1.56 25.23
N LYS A 11 -1.42 -0.49 25.71
CA LYS A 11 -0.23 0.11 25.06
C LYS A 11 0.94 -0.87 25.03
N ILE A 12 1.24 -1.54 26.17
CA ILE A 12 2.31 -2.55 26.26
C ILE A 12 2.01 -3.73 25.32
N TYR A 13 0.77 -4.23 25.33
CA TYR A 13 0.34 -5.29 24.41
C TYR A 13 0.53 -4.91 22.94
N PHE A 14 0.14 -3.69 22.56
CA PHE A 14 0.34 -3.20 21.19
C PHE A 14 1.82 -3.05 20.82
N GLN A 15 2.66 -2.60 21.75
CA GLN A 15 4.11 -2.49 21.51
C GLN A 15 4.75 -3.87 21.29
N LEU A 16 4.44 -4.85 22.14
CA LEU A 16 4.93 -6.22 22.00
C LEU A 16 4.44 -6.86 20.70
N ARG A 17 3.16 -6.70 20.37
CA ARG A 17 2.58 -7.19 19.14
C ARG A 17 3.22 -6.55 17.91
N SER A 18 3.47 -5.24 17.93
CA SER A 18 4.16 -4.51 16.87
C SER A 18 5.59 -5.02 16.67
N PHE A 19 6.32 -5.25 17.76
CA PHE A 19 7.68 -5.80 17.70
C PHE A 19 7.71 -7.20 17.07
N VAL A 20 6.84 -8.11 17.52
CA VAL A 20 6.71 -9.45 16.92
C VAL A 20 6.28 -9.37 15.45
N ALA A 21 5.34 -8.50 15.12
CA ALA A 21 4.89 -8.29 13.75
C ALA A 21 6.01 -7.78 12.84
N SER A 22 6.92 -6.95 13.34
CA SER A 22 8.07 -6.45 12.56
C SER A 22 9.05 -7.58 12.21
N ILE A 23 9.36 -8.47 13.17
CA ILE A 23 10.23 -9.65 12.93
C ILE A 23 9.60 -10.59 11.90
N VAL A 24 8.31 -10.92 12.07
CA VAL A 24 7.58 -11.77 11.14
C VAL A 24 7.52 -11.15 9.74
N SER A 25 7.39 -9.82 9.68
CA SER A 25 7.39 -9.07 8.42
C SER A 25 8.72 -9.18 7.69
N VAL A 26 9.85 -9.05 8.39
CA VAL A 26 11.19 -9.18 7.79
C VAL A 26 11.37 -10.56 7.15
N ILE A 27 10.98 -11.64 7.84
CA ILE A 27 11.07 -13.02 7.32
C ILE A 27 10.15 -13.19 6.09
N ARG A 28 8.92 -12.66 6.18
CA ARG A 28 7.94 -12.73 5.08
C ARG A 28 8.42 -11.96 3.86
N ASN A 29 8.95 -10.76 4.04
CA ASN A 29 9.50 -9.95 2.94
C ASN A 29 10.68 -10.64 2.27
N LYS A 30 11.55 -11.34 3.03
CA LYS A 30 12.61 -12.15 2.45
C LYS A 30 12.06 -13.21 1.49
N ARG A 31 10.97 -13.88 1.86
CA ARG A 31 10.33 -14.89 0.98
C ARG A 31 9.76 -14.27 -0.31
N TRP A 32 9.16 -13.07 -0.22
CA TRP A 32 8.68 -12.36 -1.40
C TRP A 32 9.84 -11.95 -2.31
N ARG A 33 10.90 -11.38 -1.75
CA ARG A 33 12.10 -11.01 -2.51
C ARG A 33 12.77 -12.19 -3.20
N MET A 34 12.82 -13.37 -2.55
CA MET A 34 13.30 -14.61 -3.18
C MET A 34 12.45 -15.07 -4.37
N LYS A 35 11.20 -14.63 -4.46
CA LYS A 35 10.31 -14.87 -5.60
C LYS A 35 10.43 -13.81 -6.70
N GLY A 36 11.35 -12.86 -6.57
CA GLY A 36 11.64 -11.83 -7.57
C GLY A 36 10.94 -10.49 -7.36
N TYR A 37 10.14 -10.30 -6.29
CA TYR A 37 9.53 -9.00 -5.99
C TYR A 37 10.56 -8.03 -5.40
N ASP A 38 10.51 -6.77 -5.85
CA ASP A 38 11.34 -5.70 -5.29
C ASP A 38 10.60 -4.99 -4.15
N ILE A 39 10.81 -5.47 -2.93
CA ILE A 39 10.14 -4.97 -1.73
C ILE A 39 11.19 -4.59 -0.70
N HIS A 40 11.14 -3.33 -0.25
CA HIS A 40 12.09 -2.87 0.77
C HIS A 40 11.90 -3.63 2.10
N PRO A 41 12.98 -4.04 2.79
CA PRO A 41 12.92 -4.83 4.02
C PRO A 41 12.09 -4.21 5.15
N SER A 42 12.07 -2.87 5.26
CA SER A 42 11.33 -2.17 6.32
C SER A 42 9.82 -2.09 6.09
N THR A 43 9.34 -2.47 4.91
CA THR A 43 7.90 -2.46 4.61
C THR A 43 7.19 -3.59 5.33
N VAL A 44 6.06 -3.27 5.94
CA VAL A 44 5.21 -4.24 6.64
C VAL A 44 4.15 -4.75 5.67
N LEU A 45 4.18 -6.07 5.43
CA LEU A 45 3.14 -6.76 4.68
C LEU A 45 2.24 -7.50 5.67
N GLU A 46 0.92 -7.29 5.63
CA GLU A 46 -0.03 -8.08 6.41
C GLU A 46 -0.32 -9.43 5.76
N ARG A 47 -1.36 -10.13 6.23
CA ARG A 47 -1.73 -11.45 5.71
C ARG A 47 -2.58 -11.33 4.44
N ASN A 48 -2.63 -12.40 3.65
CA ASN A 48 -3.52 -12.54 2.48
C ASN A 48 -3.32 -11.42 1.44
N ILE A 49 -2.08 -10.97 1.26
CA ILE A 49 -1.74 -10.06 0.17
C ILE A 49 -1.56 -10.88 -1.10
N GLU A 50 -2.13 -10.43 -2.18
CA GLU A 50 -1.99 -11.00 -3.50
C GLU A 50 -1.11 -10.10 -4.36
N MET A 51 0.01 -10.63 -4.81
CA MET A 51 0.90 -9.96 -5.76
C MET A 51 0.95 -10.75 -7.04
N ASP A 52 1.03 -10.05 -8.15
CA ASP A 52 1.10 -10.64 -9.48
C ASP A 52 2.19 -11.73 -9.56
N ARG A 53 1.79 -12.92 -9.98
CA ARG A 53 2.70 -14.06 -10.09
C ARG A 53 3.33 -14.21 -11.48
N LEU A 54 2.73 -13.54 -12.47
CA LEU A 54 3.20 -13.61 -13.85
C LEU A 54 4.45 -12.77 -14.05
N TYR A 55 4.48 -11.57 -13.46
CA TYR A 55 5.62 -10.67 -13.53
C TYR A 55 6.00 -10.09 -12.16
N PRO A 56 6.56 -10.93 -11.27
CA PRO A 56 6.96 -10.50 -9.92
C PRO A 56 7.96 -9.35 -9.91
N ALA A 57 8.92 -9.34 -10.85
CA ALA A 57 9.94 -8.30 -10.97
C ALA A 57 9.38 -6.91 -11.30
N GLY A 58 8.15 -6.84 -11.81
CA GLY A 58 7.46 -5.58 -12.08
C GLY A 58 6.75 -4.97 -10.86
N ILE A 59 6.86 -5.55 -9.67
CA ILE A 59 6.28 -4.97 -8.46
C ILE A 59 7.38 -4.39 -7.57
N HIS A 60 7.32 -3.06 -7.38
CA HIS A 60 8.28 -2.29 -6.60
C HIS A 60 7.58 -1.62 -5.42
N ILE A 61 8.00 -1.91 -4.19
CA ILE A 61 7.44 -1.32 -2.96
C ILE A 61 8.56 -0.71 -2.14
N GLY A 62 8.48 0.59 -1.91
CA GLY A 62 9.46 1.40 -1.20
C GLY A 62 9.54 1.08 0.29
N ARG A 63 10.27 1.92 1.02
CA ARG A 63 10.54 1.76 2.46
C ARG A 63 9.37 2.20 3.33
N ASN A 64 9.27 1.59 4.52
CA ASN A 64 8.39 2.03 5.59
C ASN A 64 6.90 2.09 5.19
N CYS A 65 6.49 1.25 4.24
CA CYS A 65 5.09 1.12 3.85
C CYS A 65 4.36 0.13 4.78
N LEU A 66 3.07 0.32 4.90
CA LEU A 66 2.14 -0.65 5.49
C LEU A 66 1.15 -1.10 4.41
N ILE A 67 1.27 -2.36 4.02
CA ILE A 67 0.35 -2.99 3.07
C ILE A 67 -0.59 -3.89 3.86
N SER A 68 -1.85 -3.50 3.92
CA SER A 68 -2.86 -4.18 4.73
C SER A 68 -3.39 -5.46 4.10
N SER A 69 -4.12 -6.22 4.89
CA SER A 69 -4.65 -7.54 4.50
C SER A 69 -5.55 -7.48 3.27
N GLY A 70 -5.39 -8.44 2.38
CA GLY A 70 -6.20 -8.59 1.18
C GLY A 70 -5.94 -7.56 0.09
N VAL A 71 -4.85 -6.81 0.17
CA VAL A 71 -4.40 -5.92 -0.91
C VAL A 71 -3.94 -6.77 -2.10
N THR A 72 -4.36 -6.35 -3.31
CA THR A 72 -3.92 -6.95 -4.57
C THR A 72 -3.08 -5.95 -5.35
N VAL A 73 -1.90 -6.35 -5.82
CA VAL A 73 -1.01 -5.54 -6.67
C VAL A 73 -0.74 -6.30 -7.96
N LEU A 74 -1.10 -5.70 -9.09
CA LEU A 74 -0.90 -6.28 -10.42
C LEU A 74 0.31 -5.63 -11.11
N SER A 75 0.94 -6.38 -12.01
CA SER A 75 2.04 -5.94 -12.89
C SER A 75 1.87 -6.42 -14.32
N HIS A 76 0.67 -6.83 -14.72
CA HIS A 76 0.35 -7.17 -16.10
C HIS A 76 -1.09 -6.80 -16.45
N ASP A 77 -1.38 -6.74 -17.74
CA ASP A 77 -2.72 -6.50 -18.29
C ASP A 77 -2.95 -7.40 -19.50
N HIS A 78 -3.99 -8.21 -19.46
CA HIS A 78 -4.39 -9.06 -20.59
C HIS A 78 -5.17 -8.30 -21.67
N CYS A 79 -5.77 -7.17 -21.33
CA CYS A 79 -6.62 -6.40 -22.24
C CYS A 79 -5.83 -5.44 -23.11
N LYS A 80 -4.72 -4.90 -22.62
CA LYS A 80 -3.85 -3.96 -23.34
C LYS A 80 -2.85 -4.68 -24.23
N ARG A 81 -3.34 -5.45 -25.18
CA ARG A 81 -2.47 -6.08 -26.19
C ARG A 81 -2.24 -5.08 -27.31
N SER A 82 -1.03 -4.59 -27.47
CA SER A 82 -0.70 -3.68 -28.56
C SER A 82 -0.22 -4.45 -29.79
N GLY A 83 -0.99 -4.39 -30.87
CA GLY A 83 -0.53 -4.70 -32.21
C GLY A 83 -0.61 -6.16 -32.65
N LYS A 84 -0.44 -6.36 -33.96
CA LYS A 84 -0.42 -7.66 -34.63
C LYS A 84 0.79 -8.49 -34.14
N GLY A 85 0.53 -9.69 -33.63
CA GLY A 85 1.59 -10.66 -33.31
C GLY A 85 2.03 -10.71 -31.85
N ILE A 86 1.49 -9.89 -30.93
CA ILE A 86 1.80 -10.04 -29.50
C ILE A 86 0.91 -11.11 -28.91
N THR A 87 1.52 -12.25 -28.59
CA THR A 87 0.90 -13.34 -27.84
C THR A 87 1.26 -13.18 -26.37
N GLY A 88 0.28 -12.92 -25.51
CA GLY A 88 0.48 -12.82 -24.07
C GLY A 88 0.02 -11.47 -23.48
N PRO A 89 0.04 -11.32 -22.16
CA PRO A 89 -0.30 -10.10 -21.48
C PRO A 89 0.78 -9.04 -21.62
N LEU A 90 0.40 -7.77 -21.53
CA LEU A 90 1.34 -6.66 -21.40
C LEU A 90 1.91 -6.65 -19.98
N LEU A 91 3.24 -6.75 -19.86
CA LEU A 91 3.95 -6.64 -18.58
C LEU A 91 4.21 -5.15 -18.29
N MET A 92 3.97 -4.73 -17.07
CA MET A 92 4.04 -3.32 -16.66
C MET A 92 4.59 -3.22 -15.24
N ASP A 93 5.54 -2.30 -15.03
CA ASP A 93 6.06 -2.04 -13.69
C ASP A 93 5.07 -1.20 -12.87
N THR A 94 4.75 -1.69 -11.68
CA THR A 94 3.86 -1.05 -10.71
C THR A 94 4.68 -0.60 -9.50
N TYR A 95 4.55 0.67 -9.13
CA TYR A 95 5.35 1.27 -8.07
C TYR A 95 4.49 1.75 -6.91
N ILE A 96 4.91 1.45 -5.70
CA ILE A 96 4.42 2.05 -4.46
C ILE A 96 5.62 2.73 -3.81
N GLY A 97 5.56 4.03 -3.64
CA GLY A 97 6.63 4.85 -3.07
C GLY A 97 6.89 4.55 -1.60
N ASN A 98 7.52 5.49 -0.91
CA ASN A 98 7.94 5.34 0.48
C ASN A 98 6.84 5.82 1.44
N ARG A 99 6.79 5.27 2.67
CA ARG A 99 5.87 5.67 3.75
C ARG A 99 4.40 5.68 3.34
N CYS A 100 4.01 4.76 2.47
CA CYS A 100 2.63 4.62 2.00
C CYS A 100 1.82 3.69 2.89
N PHE A 101 0.54 4.03 3.08
CA PHE A 101 -0.44 3.15 3.68
C PHE A 101 -1.42 2.66 2.62
N ILE A 102 -1.38 1.38 2.31
CA ILE A 102 -2.31 0.74 1.37
C ILE A 102 -3.32 -0.06 2.18
N ALA A 103 -4.52 0.46 2.29
CA ALA A 103 -5.53 -0.08 3.18
C ALA A 103 -6.18 -1.37 2.65
N THR A 104 -6.84 -2.07 3.55
CA THR A 104 -7.41 -3.41 3.36
C THR A 104 -8.24 -3.54 2.07
N ARG A 105 -7.99 -4.63 1.34
CA ARG A 105 -8.73 -5.01 0.12
C ARG A 105 -8.69 -3.98 -0.99
N SER A 106 -7.72 -3.10 -1.04
CA SER A 106 -7.50 -2.25 -2.21
C SER A 106 -6.84 -3.03 -3.33
N LEU A 107 -7.09 -2.60 -4.56
CA LEU A 107 -6.54 -3.16 -5.79
C LEU A 107 -5.73 -2.10 -6.53
N ILE A 108 -4.46 -2.39 -6.82
CA ILE A 108 -3.58 -1.54 -7.60
C ILE A 108 -3.41 -2.20 -8.97
N LEU A 109 -3.83 -1.51 -10.03
CA LEU A 109 -3.69 -2.03 -11.40
C LEU A 109 -2.24 -2.00 -11.88
N GLY A 110 -1.92 -2.87 -12.82
CA GLY A 110 -0.61 -2.92 -13.45
C GLY A 110 -0.24 -1.60 -14.14
N GLY A 111 1.00 -1.16 -13.96
CA GLY A 111 1.53 0.08 -14.54
C GLY A 111 1.27 1.34 -13.71
N VAL A 112 0.54 1.24 -12.61
CA VAL A 112 0.26 2.40 -11.73
C VAL A 112 1.48 2.77 -10.90
N ARG A 113 1.73 4.07 -10.77
CA ARG A 113 2.72 4.65 -9.84
C ARG A 113 2.01 5.38 -8.70
N ILE A 114 2.22 4.90 -7.49
CA ILE A 114 1.81 5.60 -6.27
C ILE A 114 3.05 6.30 -5.72
N GLY A 115 2.97 7.60 -5.55
CA GLY A 115 4.06 8.43 -5.02
C GLY A 115 4.37 8.16 -3.57
N ASP A 116 5.25 8.97 -3.00
CA ASP A 116 5.64 8.90 -1.60
C ASP A 116 4.55 9.45 -0.67
N GLU A 117 4.51 8.94 0.56
CA GLU A 117 3.60 9.42 1.62
C GLU A 117 2.12 9.40 1.23
N CYS A 118 1.69 8.38 0.50
CA CYS A 118 0.32 8.24 0.05
C CYS A 118 -0.51 7.32 0.96
N ILE A 119 -1.82 7.57 0.98
CA ILE A 119 -2.81 6.68 1.57
C ILE A 119 -3.78 6.22 0.48
N VAL A 120 -3.94 4.91 0.34
CA VAL A 120 -5.00 4.30 -0.46
C VAL A 120 -6.07 3.78 0.48
N GLY A 121 -7.28 4.30 0.35
CA GLY A 121 -8.43 3.91 1.17
C GLY A 121 -8.83 2.44 0.98
N ALA A 122 -9.43 1.84 2.01
CA ALA A 122 -9.88 0.45 1.97
C ALA A 122 -10.86 0.19 0.82
N GLY A 123 -10.75 -0.96 0.15
CA GLY A 123 -11.61 -1.36 -0.96
C GLY A 123 -11.47 -0.52 -2.23
N SER A 124 -10.46 0.34 -2.31
CA SER A 124 -10.26 1.22 -3.48
C SER A 124 -9.63 0.48 -4.65
N VAL A 125 -9.97 0.90 -5.88
CA VAL A 125 -9.37 0.40 -7.12
C VAL A 125 -8.57 1.52 -7.76
N VAL A 126 -7.24 1.46 -7.63
CA VAL A 126 -6.33 2.48 -8.17
C VAL A 126 -6.02 2.15 -9.63
N THR A 127 -6.52 2.99 -10.52
CA THR A 127 -6.44 2.79 -11.98
C THR A 127 -5.53 3.80 -12.67
N LYS A 128 -5.03 4.81 -11.94
CA LYS A 128 -4.17 5.90 -12.43
C LYS A 128 -3.10 6.22 -11.40
N ASP A 129 -2.04 6.88 -11.85
CA ASP A 129 -0.97 7.34 -10.98
C ASP A 129 -1.49 8.26 -9.88
N VAL A 130 -0.87 8.14 -8.71
CA VAL A 130 -1.18 8.92 -7.51
C VAL A 130 0.02 9.79 -7.20
N PRO A 131 -0.14 11.13 -7.13
CA PRO A 131 0.96 12.03 -6.78
C PRO A 131 1.38 11.84 -5.33
N ASP A 132 2.58 12.33 -4.99
CA ASP A 132 3.08 12.34 -3.62
C ASP A 132 2.12 13.05 -2.66
N ASN A 133 2.15 12.62 -1.40
CA ASN A 133 1.41 13.28 -0.31
C ASN A 133 -0.11 13.32 -0.52
N ALA A 134 -0.68 12.28 -1.13
CA ALA A 134 -2.11 12.22 -1.45
C ALA A 134 -2.84 11.09 -0.73
N ILE A 135 -4.13 11.34 -0.45
CA ILE A 135 -5.10 10.30 -0.09
C ILE A 135 -5.97 10.05 -1.30
N VAL A 136 -6.09 8.78 -1.70
CA VAL A 136 -7.01 8.35 -2.75
C VAL A 136 -7.97 7.30 -2.21
N ALA A 137 -9.22 7.33 -2.68
CA ALA A 137 -10.22 6.34 -2.30
C ALA A 137 -11.31 6.17 -3.37
N GLY A 138 -11.98 5.02 -3.37
CA GLY A 138 -13.12 4.68 -4.21
C GLY A 138 -12.81 3.72 -5.35
N ASN A 139 -13.81 3.44 -6.17
CA ASN A 139 -13.70 2.59 -7.36
C ASN A 139 -14.38 3.28 -8.57
N PRO A 140 -13.62 3.81 -9.54
CA PRO A 140 -12.18 3.99 -9.51
C PRO A 140 -11.75 5.01 -8.44
N ALA A 141 -10.52 4.83 -7.88
CA ALA A 141 -9.98 5.71 -6.87
C ALA A 141 -9.77 7.13 -7.40
N LYS A 142 -10.15 8.11 -6.57
CA LYS A 142 -9.95 9.55 -6.85
C LYS A 142 -9.17 10.17 -5.71
N ILE A 143 -8.46 11.25 -5.99
CA ILE A 143 -7.78 12.05 -4.98
C ILE A 143 -8.84 12.68 -4.07
N ILE A 144 -8.73 12.37 -2.77
CA ILE A 144 -9.61 12.93 -1.72
C ILE A 144 -8.93 14.11 -1.03
N ARG A 145 -7.60 14.00 -0.85
CA ARG A 145 -6.81 15.02 -0.17
C ARG A 145 -5.37 15.00 -0.68
N THR A 146 -4.72 16.16 -0.65
CA THR A 146 -3.29 16.32 -0.92
C THR A 146 -2.58 17.00 0.25
N GLY A 147 -1.25 17.05 0.20
CA GLY A 147 -0.44 17.72 1.23
C GLY A 147 -0.42 17.01 2.58
N ILE A 148 -0.68 15.70 2.61
CA ILE A 148 -0.55 14.90 3.82
C ILE A 148 0.93 14.66 4.16
N LYS A 149 1.20 14.32 5.43
CA LYS A 149 2.54 13.93 5.90
C LYS A 149 2.43 12.61 6.64
N MET A 150 3.33 11.69 6.29
CA MET A 150 3.36 10.36 6.87
C MET A 150 4.63 10.14 7.69
N SER A 151 4.51 9.41 8.79
CA SER A 151 5.67 8.92 9.55
C SER A 151 6.31 7.70 8.89
N ASP A 152 7.48 7.31 9.40
CA ASP A 152 8.16 6.05 9.02
C ASP A 152 7.37 4.77 9.36
N MET A 153 6.28 4.90 10.08
CA MET A 153 5.35 3.79 10.39
C MET A 153 4.06 3.89 9.58
N ALA A 154 4.08 4.60 8.45
CA ALA A 154 2.92 4.87 7.60
C ALA A 154 1.70 5.41 8.39
N THR A 155 1.97 6.27 9.39
CA THR A 155 0.94 6.93 10.20
C THR A 155 0.79 8.37 9.76
N LEU A 156 -0.45 8.83 9.59
CA LEU A 156 -0.75 10.21 9.21
C LEU A 156 -0.38 11.18 10.35
N LEU A 157 0.51 12.14 10.06
CA LEU A 157 1.05 13.07 11.05
C LEU A 157 0.25 14.37 11.18
N ASN A 158 -0.27 14.90 10.08
CA ASN A 158 -1.04 16.13 10.06
C ASN A 158 -2.55 15.86 10.13
N TRP A 159 -2.94 15.01 11.07
CA TRP A 159 -4.32 14.67 11.38
C TRP A 159 -4.63 14.94 12.86
N SER A 160 -5.83 15.42 13.14
CA SER A 160 -6.35 15.62 14.49
C SER A 160 -7.59 14.75 14.69
N PRO A 161 -7.80 14.17 15.90
CA PRO A 161 -9.00 13.40 16.22
C PRO A 161 -10.31 14.17 16.06
N ASP A 162 -10.24 15.50 16.12
CA ASP A 162 -11.40 16.40 16.01
C ASP A 162 -11.83 16.62 14.55
N LYS A 163 -10.94 16.28 13.60
CA LYS A 163 -11.21 16.34 12.16
C LYS A 163 -11.36 14.92 11.60
N GLY A 164 -12.35 14.70 10.76
CA GLY A 164 -12.52 13.45 10.04
C GLY A 164 -11.34 13.19 9.09
N TYR A 165 -11.13 11.96 8.69
CA TYR A 165 -10.10 11.59 7.70
C TYR A 165 -10.29 12.32 6.37
N PHE A 166 -11.51 12.72 6.07
CA PHE A 166 -11.96 13.30 4.81
C PHE A 166 -12.48 14.72 4.96
N ASP A 167 -12.37 15.34 6.15
CA ASP A 167 -12.75 16.73 6.33
C ASP A 167 -11.77 17.58 5.54
N LEU A 168 -12.27 18.10 4.44
CA LEU A 168 -11.60 19.03 3.55
C LEU A 168 -11.84 20.44 4.15
N ASP A 169 -10.82 21.05 4.71
CA ASP A 169 -10.81 22.50 4.96
C ASP A 169 -10.39 23.22 3.69
#